data_5bb6d71a9d94a7667bcb33f4e41d7ddf
#
_entry.id   5bb6d71a9d94a7667bcb33f4e41d7ddf
#
_cell.length_a   1.000
_cell.length_b   1.000
_cell.length_c   1.000
_cell.angle_alpha   90.00
_cell.angle_beta   90.00
_cell.angle_gamma   90.00
#
_symmetry.space_group_name_H-M   'P 1'
#
loop_
_entity.id
_entity.type
_entity.pdbx_description
1 polymer ?
#
loop_
_entity_poly.entity_id
_entity_poly.type
_entity_poly.pdbx_seq_one_letter_code
_entity_poly.pdbx_strand_id
1 'polypeptide(L)'
;MAHATAPERVPLRHVAAQPVFARLRELRGSDELALQGVDTRSAVQLLDRLLAPPLDARTLAPSPPWGEGWGEGRPRQCAAADLSASDRDALLAALHRATWGDRITSSIRCPACEQMVDLSFELSALQRQLQPPPATVHVEGLRALRSAQGESFALPDAQAEEEAATLGLHAGLARLQASITGADSPDGAQLGTTLEALAPLLDVELDAACAECGASQLVRFDIQSFTLQRLLDERERVLGEVHALASGYGWSLDEIVSLPRSLRRALAARLTAAPPAFG
;
A
#
# COMPACT_ATOMS: atom_id res chain seq x y z
N MET A 1 21.69 -8.00 16.53
CA MET A 1 20.42 -8.70 16.77
C MET A 1 19.32 -7.74 16.34
N ALA A 2 18.74 -7.94 15.15
CA ALA A 2 17.59 -7.15 14.72
C ALA A 2 16.38 -7.60 15.56
N HIS A 3 15.87 -6.71 16.38
CA HIS A 3 14.61 -6.92 17.08
C HIS A 3 13.52 -7.08 16.01
N ALA A 4 12.84 -8.21 16.01
CA ALA A 4 11.60 -8.36 15.28
C ALA A 4 10.64 -7.30 15.82
N THR A 5 10.48 -6.21 15.10
CA THR A 5 9.54 -5.15 15.45
C THR A 5 8.15 -5.78 15.42
N ALA A 6 7.38 -5.62 16.49
CA ALA A 6 6.00 -6.10 16.52
C ALA A 6 5.25 -5.55 15.30
N PRO A 7 4.36 -6.34 14.66
CA PRO A 7 3.65 -5.90 13.46
C PRO A 7 2.92 -4.59 13.75
N GLU A 8 3.24 -3.56 12.98
CA GLU A 8 2.65 -2.22 13.10
C GLU A 8 1.14 -2.31 12.92
N ARG A 9 0.39 -1.63 13.80
CA ARG A 9 -1.06 -1.51 13.68
C ARG A 9 -1.35 -0.33 12.76
N VAL A 10 -1.89 -0.61 11.58
CA VAL A 10 -2.22 0.40 10.56
C VAL A 10 -3.66 0.83 10.74
N PRO A 11 -3.94 2.10 11.03
CA PRO A 11 -5.32 2.59 11.07
C PRO A 11 -5.91 2.63 9.65
N LEU A 12 -7.05 1.99 9.48
CA LEU A 12 -7.88 2.10 8.28
C LEU A 12 -8.95 3.17 8.53
N ARG A 13 -9.00 4.16 7.66
CA ARG A 13 -9.78 5.37 7.88
C ARG A 13 -11.17 5.32 7.26
N HIS A 14 -11.33 4.53 6.18
CA HIS A 14 -12.53 4.51 5.36
C HIS A 14 -13.29 3.18 5.47
N VAL A 15 -13.16 2.50 6.60
CA VAL A 15 -13.78 1.18 6.81
C VAL A 15 -15.02 1.26 7.67
N ALA A 16 -14.98 2.04 8.76
CA ALA A 16 -16.10 2.20 9.67
C ALA A 16 -16.01 3.52 10.46
N ALA A 17 -17.14 3.94 11.05
CA ALA A 17 -17.19 5.12 11.90
C ALA A 17 -16.27 5.05 13.15
N GLN A 18 -15.93 3.84 13.59
CA GLN A 18 -14.96 3.61 14.66
C GLN A 18 -13.60 3.25 14.08
N PRO A 19 -12.49 3.59 14.78
CA PRO A 19 -11.15 3.24 14.31
C PRO A 19 -10.97 1.73 14.14
N VAL A 20 -10.70 1.31 12.91
CA VAL A 20 -10.35 -0.07 12.56
C VAL A 20 -8.85 -0.14 12.32
N PHE A 21 -8.19 -1.19 12.79
CA PHE A 21 -6.76 -1.38 12.61
C PHE A 21 -6.47 -2.69 11.90
N ALA A 22 -5.70 -2.61 10.84
CA ALA A 22 -5.12 -3.78 10.18
C ALA A 22 -3.73 -4.11 10.76
N ARG A 23 -3.31 -5.35 10.54
CA ARG A 23 -1.94 -5.81 10.82
C ARG A 23 -1.44 -6.59 9.62
N LEU A 24 -0.21 -6.28 9.21
CA LEU A 24 0.49 -7.04 8.19
C LEU A 24 1.47 -7.99 8.85
N ARG A 25 1.47 -9.27 8.43
CA ARG A 25 2.57 -10.16 8.78
C ARG A 25 3.82 -9.82 7.98
N GLU A 26 4.95 -10.29 8.42
CA GLU A 26 6.20 -10.16 7.67
C GLU A 26 6.11 -10.88 6.32
N LEU A 27 6.76 -10.31 5.31
CA LEU A 27 6.93 -10.90 3.98
C LEU A 27 7.63 -12.26 4.06
N ARG A 28 7.20 -13.17 3.20
CA ARG A 28 7.85 -14.45 2.95
C ARG A 28 8.37 -14.49 1.52
N GLY A 29 9.29 -15.39 1.22
CA GLY A 29 9.78 -15.58 -0.14
C GLY A 29 8.66 -15.88 -1.14
N SER A 30 7.64 -16.64 -0.72
CA SER A 30 6.46 -16.93 -1.55
C SER A 30 5.65 -15.69 -1.92
N ASP A 31 5.61 -14.65 -1.06
CA ASP A 31 4.93 -13.40 -1.36
C ASP A 31 5.73 -12.58 -2.38
N GLU A 32 7.05 -12.49 -2.16
CA GLU A 32 7.98 -11.74 -3.02
C GLU A 32 8.04 -12.35 -4.43
N LEU A 33 8.08 -13.68 -4.54
CA LEU A 33 8.13 -14.37 -5.83
C LEU A 33 6.80 -14.40 -6.57
N ALA A 34 5.68 -14.28 -5.86
CA ALA A 34 4.35 -14.25 -6.47
C ALA A 34 3.98 -12.88 -7.09
N LEU A 35 4.70 -11.81 -6.74
CA LEU A 35 4.45 -10.47 -7.26
C LEU A 35 4.76 -10.41 -8.75
N GLN A 36 3.84 -9.87 -9.56
CA GLN A 36 3.97 -9.87 -11.03
C GLN A 36 4.08 -8.48 -11.64
N GLY A 37 3.62 -7.43 -10.94
CA GLY A 37 3.59 -6.07 -11.46
C GLY A 37 3.45 -5.03 -10.36
N VAL A 38 3.22 -3.79 -10.77
CA VAL A 38 3.06 -2.62 -9.88
C VAL A 38 1.64 -2.06 -9.90
N ASP A 39 0.72 -2.73 -10.58
CA ASP A 39 -0.68 -2.33 -10.74
C ASP A 39 -1.52 -2.60 -9.48
N THR A 40 -2.74 -2.07 -9.46
CA THR A 40 -3.69 -2.23 -8.34
C THR A 40 -3.97 -3.69 -8.02
N ARG A 41 -4.10 -4.54 -9.04
CA ARG A 41 -4.31 -5.99 -8.85
C ARG A 41 -3.14 -6.64 -8.11
N SER A 42 -1.92 -6.34 -8.50
CA SER A 42 -0.70 -6.84 -7.85
C SER A 42 -0.61 -6.36 -6.39
N ALA A 43 -0.96 -5.10 -6.12
CA ALA A 43 -1.02 -4.55 -4.76
C ALA A 43 -2.05 -5.26 -3.89
N VAL A 44 -3.28 -5.45 -4.41
CA VAL A 44 -4.37 -6.16 -3.71
C VAL A 44 -3.95 -7.59 -3.39
N GLN A 45 -3.44 -8.34 -4.36
CA GLN A 45 -3.00 -9.73 -4.16
C GLN A 45 -1.90 -9.85 -3.11
N LEU A 46 -0.95 -8.91 -3.10
CA LEU A 46 0.09 -8.87 -2.08
C LEU A 46 -0.49 -8.57 -0.70
N LEU A 47 -1.32 -7.55 -0.57
CA LEU A 47 -1.92 -7.14 0.70
C LEU A 47 -2.84 -8.25 1.27
N ASP A 48 -3.65 -8.93 0.45
CA ASP A 48 -4.48 -10.06 0.89
C ASP A 48 -3.66 -11.21 1.47
N ARG A 49 -2.46 -11.46 0.93
CA ARG A 49 -1.53 -12.46 1.49
C ARG A 49 -0.94 -12.03 2.82
N LEU A 50 -0.74 -10.72 3.03
CA LEU A 50 -0.05 -10.18 4.20
C LEU A 50 -0.99 -9.83 5.34
N LEU A 51 -2.25 -9.51 5.06
CA LEU A 51 -3.23 -9.18 6.08
C LEU A 51 -3.40 -10.35 7.04
N ALA A 52 -3.12 -10.11 8.33
CA ALA A 52 -3.35 -11.11 9.37
C ALA A 52 -4.87 -11.31 9.55
N PRO A 53 -5.35 -12.55 9.82
CA PRO A 53 -6.76 -12.82 10.01
C PRO A 53 -7.29 -12.19 11.31
N PRO A 54 -8.58 -11.85 11.39
CA PRO A 54 -9.33 -10.94 10.52
C PRO A 54 -9.52 -9.58 11.16
N LEU A 55 -9.72 -8.56 10.36
CA LEU A 55 -10.52 -7.42 10.77
C LEU A 55 -11.86 -8.01 11.23
N ASP A 56 -12.18 -7.94 12.53
CA ASP A 56 -13.40 -8.54 13.07
C ASP A 56 -14.61 -8.06 12.28
N ALA A 57 -15.20 -8.94 11.51
CA ALA A 57 -16.36 -8.66 10.66
C ALA A 57 -17.57 -8.14 11.46
N ARG A 58 -17.56 -8.28 12.79
CA ARG A 58 -18.57 -7.68 13.68
C ARG A 58 -18.52 -6.15 13.70
N THR A 59 -17.37 -5.55 13.34
CA THR A 59 -17.18 -4.10 13.30
C THR A 59 -17.64 -3.48 11.97
N LEU A 60 -17.82 -4.29 10.92
CA LEU A 60 -18.08 -3.84 9.55
C LEU A 60 -19.55 -3.91 9.12
N ALA A 61 -20.43 -4.53 9.89
CA ALA A 61 -21.84 -4.61 9.57
C ALA A 61 -22.58 -3.42 10.17
N PRO A 62 -23.19 -2.51 9.38
CA PRO A 62 -24.28 -1.70 9.89
C PRO A 62 -25.40 -2.69 10.25
N SER A 63 -25.91 -2.63 11.49
CA SER A 63 -27.10 -3.38 11.87
C SER A 63 -28.25 -2.95 10.97
N PRO A 64 -28.88 -3.83 10.17
CA PRO A 64 -30.04 -3.46 9.38
C PRO A 64 -31.17 -3.11 10.35
N PRO A 65 -31.90 -2.01 10.11
CA PRO A 65 -32.98 -1.58 11.02
C PRO A 65 -34.23 -2.48 11.03
N TRP A 66 -34.31 -3.48 10.17
CA TRP A 66 -35.47 -4.38 10.09
C TRP A 66 -35.05 -5.81 9.81
N GLY A 67 -35.52 -6.71 10.70
CA GLY A 67 -35.24 -8.14 10.63
C GLY A 67 -35.80 -8.80 9.36
N GLU A 68 -35.16 -9.85 8.99
CA GLU A 68 -35.57 -11.15 8.44
C GLU A 68 -34.48 -11.72 7.55
N GLY A 69 -34.07 -12.95 7.83
CA GLY A 69 -33.26 -13.78 6.94
C GLY A 69 -31.82 -14.03 7.40
N TRP A 70 -31.63 -14.74 8.51
CA TRP A 70 -30.35 -15.32 8.89
C TRP A 70 -30.03 -16.50 7.97
N GLY A 71 -29.36 -16.20 6.83
CA GLY A 71 -28.49 -17.18 6.23
C GLY A 71 -27.20 -17.20 7.07
N GLU A 72 -26.77 -18.38 7.52
CA GLU A 72 -25.47 -18.60 8.18
C GLU A 72 -24.31 -18.29 7.22
N GLY A 73 -24.13 -16.99 6.88
CA GLY A 73 -22.98 -16.47 6.16
C GLY A 73 -21.83 -16.29 7.11
N ARG A 74 -20.71 -16.98 6.86
CA ARG A 74 -19.41 -16.66 7.48
C ARG A 74 -19.19 -15.16 7.41
N PRO A 75 -18.68 -14.52 8.49
CA PRO A 75 -18.35 -13.10 8.44
C PRO A 75 -17.45 -12.84 7.23
N ARG A 76 -17.87 -11.94 6.32
CA ARG A 76 -17.06 -11.54 5.17
C ARG A 76 -15.77 -10.92 5.72
N GLN A 77 -14.66 -11.57 5.48
CA GLN A 77 -13.36 -10.96 5.68
C GLN A 77 -13.25 -9.78 4.70
N CYS A 78 -12.93 -8.60 5.20
CA CYS A 78 -12.65 -7.46 4.33
C CYS A 78 -11.36 -7.77 3.56
N ALA A 79 -11.48 -7.98 2.26
CA ALA A 79 -10.34 -8.16 1.37
C ALA A 79 -9.68 -6.82 1.08
N ALA A 80 -8.40 -6.80 0.71
CA ALA A 80 -7.73 -5.58 0.28
C ALA A 80 -8.41 -4.91 -0.93
N ALA A 81 -9.10 -5.70 -1.75
CA ALA A 81 -9.92 -5.21 -2.86
C ALA A 81 -11.09 -4.33 -2.41
N ASP A 82 -11.64 -4.57 -1.21
CA ASP A 82 -12.76 -3.80 -0.66
C ASP A 82 -12.31 -2.46 -0.05
N LEU A 83 -11.01 -2.24 0.16
CA LEU A 83 -10.47 -1.02 0.75
C LEU A 83 -10.39 0.12 -0.29
N SER A 84 -10.47 1.35 0.20
CA SER A 84 -10.14 2.54 -0.61
C SER A 84 -8.66 2.56 -0.98
N ALA A 85 -8.29 3.27 -2.05
CA ALA A 85 -6.89 3.48 -2.44
C ALA A 85 -6.08 4.07 -1.28
N SER A 86 -6.61 5.07 -0.57
CA SER A 86 -5.95 5.70 0.58
C SER A 86 -5.64 4.72 1.73
N ASP A 87 -6.56 3.79 2.04
CA ASP A 87 -6.30 2.76 3.06
C ASP A 87 -5.30 1.70 2.56
N ARG A 88 -5.32 1.35 1.25
CA ARG A 88 -4.29 0.49 0.65
C ARG A 88 -2.92 1.15 0.67
N ASP A 89 -2.84 2.44 0.37
CA ASP A 89 -1.60 3.23 0.46
C ASP A 89 -1.03 3.25 1.89
N ALA A 90 -1.90 3.39 2.89
CA ALA A 90 -1.48 3.30 4.29
C ALA A 90 -0.88 1.94 4.63
N LEU A 91 -1.45 0.84 4.12
CA LEU A 91 -0.91 -0.51 4.28
C LEU A 91 0.42 -0.69 3.54
N LEU A 92 0.53 -0.21 2.31
CA LEU A 92 1.78 -0.28 1.53
C LEU A 92 2.89 0.56 2.17
N ALA A 93 2.57 1.72 2.72
CA ALA A 93 3.51 2.53 3.48
C ALA A 93 3.99 1.82 4.75
N ALA A 94 3.11 1.15 5.47
CA ALA A 94 3.49 0.33 6.64
C ALA A 94 4.36 -0.87 6.22
N LEU A 95 4.02 -1.55 5.13
CA LEU A 95 4.84 -2.61 4.54
C LEU A 95 6.24 -2.10 4.18
N HIS A 96 6.31 -0.94 3.52
CA HIS A 96 7.58 -0.31 3.14
C HIS A 96 8.43 -0.04 4.38
N ARG A 97 7.86 0.62 5.41
CA ARG A 97 8.57 0.92 6.66
C ARG A 97 9.06 -0.32 7.38
N ALA A 98 8.23 -1.35 7.48
CA ALA A 98 8.60 -2.61 8.11
C ALA A 98 9.74 -3.34 7.38
N THR A 99 9.85 -3.14 6.05
CA THR A 99 10.79 -3.87 5.19
C THR A 99 12.13 -3.14 5.02
N TRP A 100 12.10 -1.81 4.84
CA TRP A 100 13.29 -1.00 4.51
C TRP A 100 13.50 0.22 5.41
N GLY A 101 12.58 0.49 6.32
CA GLY A 101 12.61 1.68 7.17
C GLY A 101 11.78 2.84 6.61
N ASP A 102 11.76 3.94 7.34
CA ASP A 102 10.89 5.10 7.04
C ASP A 102 11.46 6.01 5.95
N ARG A 103 12.77 5.96 5.72
CA ARG A 103 13.44 6.84 4.77
C ARG A 103 13.28 6.34 3.34
N ILE A 104 12.70 7.19 2.50
CA ILE A 104 12.69 7.03 1.05
C ILE A 104 13.94 7.70 0.48
N THR A 105 14.61 7.00 -0.42
CA THR A 105 15.71 7.54 -1.23
C THR A 105 15.52 7.12 -2.67
N SER A 106 15.65 8.06 -3.60
CA SER A 106 15.56 7.83 -5.02
C SER A 106 16.52 8.78 -5.74
N SER A 107 17.11 8.34 -6.84
CA SER A 107 17.94 9.19 -7.69
C SER A 107 17.23 9.43 -9.01
N ILE A 108 17.11 10.69 -9.39
CA ILE A 108 16.43 11.14 -10.61
C ILE A 108 17.40 11.94 -11.47
N ARG A 109 17.20 11.93 -12.77
CA ARG A 109 18.00 12.75 -13.69
C ARG A 109 17.40 14.15 -13.81
N CYS A 110 18.22 15.19 -13.61
CA CYS A 110 17.83 16.57 -13.82
C CYS A 110 17.60 16.83 -15.32
N PRO A 111 16.43 17.34 -15.75
CA PRO A 111 16.18 17.60 -17.16
C PRO A 111 16.98 18.80 -17.71
N ALA A 112 17.50 19.68 -16.85
CA ALA A 112 18.21 20.88 -17.26
C ALA A 112 19.72 20.65 -17.44
N CYS A 113 20.37 19.84 -16.57
CA CYS A 113 21.82 19.61 -16.62
C CYS A 113 22.22 18.14 -16.71
N GLU A 114 21.24 17.23 -16.80
CA GLU A 114 21.40 15.77 -16.91
C GLU A 114 22.13 15.10 -15.73
N GLN A 115 22.49 15.83 -14.71
CA GLN A 115 23.12 15.26 -13.51
C GLN A 115 22.10 14.48 -12.68
N MET A 116 22.58 13.49 -11.93
CA MET A 116 21.75 12.73 -10.98
C MET A 116 21.51 13.58 -9.73
N VAL A 117 20.25 13.61 -9.31
CA VAL A 117 19.77 14.32 -8.11
C VAL A 117 19.19 13.31 -7.14
N ASP A 118 19.69 13.29 -5.92
CA ASP A 118 19.17 12.41 -4.88
C ASP A 118 18.00 13.09 -4.15
N LEU A 119 16.83 12.45 -4.24
CA LEU A 119 15.65 12.79 -3.48
C LEU A 119 15.59 11.94 -2.21
N SER A 120 15.39 12.56 -1.07
CA SER A 120 15.29 11.86 0.20
C SER A 120 14.30 12.53 1.15
N PHE A 121 13.36 11.74 1.70
CA PHE A 121 12.37 12.21 2.68
C PHE A 121 11.93 11.07 3.60
N GLU A 122 11.26 11.41 4.70
CA GLU A 122 10.65 10.46 5.63
C GLU A 122 9.20 10.20 5.24
N LEU A 123 8.85 8.94 4.95
CA LEU A 123 7.51 8.54 4.51
C LEU A 123 6.44 8.88 5.56
N SER A 124 6.75 8.70 6.84
CA SER A 124 5.84 9.06 7.93
C SER A 124 5.60 10.58 8.02
N ALA A 125 6.58 11.40 7.66
CA ALA A 125 6.41 12.86 7.60
C ALA A 125 5.47 13.25 6.46
N LEU A 126 5.65 12.67 5.27
CA LEU A 126 4.76 12.86 4.13
C LEU A 126 3.31 12.43 4.47
N GLN A 127 3.14 11.25 5.07
CA GLN A 127 1.83 10.78 5.49
C GLN A 127 1.14 11.73 6.46
N ARG A 128 1.87 12.27 7.45
CA ARG A 128 1.30 13.25 8.40
C ARG A 128 0.89 14.55 7.72
N GLN A 129 1.67 15.02 6.76
CA GLN A 129 1.38 16.25 6.02
C GLN A 129 0.10 16.13 5.18
N LEU A 130 -0.14 14.95 4.59
CA LEU A 130 -1.30 14.67 3.77
C LEU A 130 -2.56 14.33 4.59
N GLN A 131 -2.44 14.11 5.90
CA GLN A 131 -3.58 13.76 6.73
C GLN A 131 -4.60 14.90 6.80
N PRO A 132 -5.89 14.61 6.49
CA PRO A 132 -6.95 15.60 6.64
C PRO A 132 -7.12 16.00 8.13
N PRO A 133 -7.51 17.25 8.42
CA PRO A 133 -7.88 17.66 9.77
C PRO A 133 -8.98 16.74 10.34
N PRO A 134 -8.94 16.36 11.62
CA PRO A 134 -9.84 15.36 12.22
C PRO A 134 -11.34 15.67 12.11
N ALA A 135 -11.73 16.93 11.91
CA ALA A 135 -13.11 17.38 11.91
C ALA A 135 -13.79 17.44 10.53
N THR A 136 -13.09 17.08 9.45
CA THR A 136 -13.58 17.31 8.08
C THR A 136 -14.28 16.11 7.45
N VAL A 137 -14.16 14.92 8.05
CA VAL A 137 -14.65 13.66 7.44
C VAL A 137 -15.44 12.85 8.45
N HIS A 138 -16.67 12.49 8.11
CA HIS A 138 -17.46 11.51 8.84
C HIS A 138 -17.54 10.22 8.01
N VAL A 139 -17.03 9.12 8.54
CA VAL A 139 -17.14 7.79 7.91
C VAL A 139 -18.46 7.16 8.34
N GLU A 140 -19.32 6.86 7.37
CA GLU A 140 -20.63 6.24 7.61
C GLU A 140 -20.61 4.72 7.48
N GLY A 141 -19.62 4.19 6.77
CA GLY A 141 -19.45 2.75 6.51
C GLY A 141 -18.25 2.48 5.63
N LEU A 142 -18.16 1.25 5.12
CA LEU A 142 -17.08 0.86 4.22
C LEU A 142 -17.07 1.76 2.98
N ARG A 143 -16.03 2.59 2.85
CA ARG A 143 -15.83 3.55 1.77
C ARG A 143 -16.95 4.63 1.63
N ALA A 144 -17.87 4.70 2.58
CA ALA A 144 -18.93 5.69 2.61
C ALA A 144 -18.53 6.86 3.51
N LEU A 145 -18.40 8.04 2.95
CA LEU A 145 -17.96 9.27 3.61
C LEU A 145 -19.02 10.34 3.51
N ARG A 146 -19.07 11.21 4.53
CA ARG A 146 -19.84 12.45 4.52
C ARG A 146 -18.92 13.64 4.76
N SER A 147 -19.00 14.65 3.88
CA SER A 147 -18.28 15.91 4.06
C SER A 147 -18.87 16.75 5.21
N ALA A 148 -18.11 17.75 5.66
CA ALA A 148 -18.59 18.73 6.63
C ALA A 148 -19.82 19.51 6.13
N GLN A 149 -20.03 19.61 4.83
CA GLN A 149 -21.18 20.25 4.17
C GLN A 149 -22.39 19.31 4.08
N GLY A 150 -22.25 18.05 4.51
CA GLY A 150 -23.33 17.06 4.52
C GLY A 150 -23.46 16.24 3.24
N GLU A 151 -22.54 16.40 2.28
CA GLU A 151 -22.53 15.62 1.04
C GLU A 151 -22.00 14.21 1.29
N SER A 152 -22.65 13.20 0.70
CA SER A 152 -22.25 11.80 0.83
C SER A 152 -21.47 11.35 -0.40
N PHE A 153 -20.36 10.63 -0.17
CA PHE A 153 -19.48 10.09 -1.20
C PHE A 153 -19.22 8.60 -0.95
N ALA A 154 -19.16 7.82 -2.04
CA ALA A 154 -18.68 6.44 -2.00
C ALA A 154 -17.32 6.38 -2.69
N LEU A 155 -16.26 6.06 -1.95
CA LEU A 155 -14.93 5.89 -2.55
C LEU A 155 -14.90 4.63 -3.43
N PRO A 156 -14.21 4.64 -4.58
CA PRO A 156 -14.06 3.46 -5.41
C PRO A 156 -13.29 2.35 -4.68
N ASP A 157 -13.57 1.11 -5.03
CA ASP A 157 -12.77 -0.05 -4.67
C ASP A 157 -11.77 -0.39 -5.77
N ALA A 158 -10.93 -1.41 -5.51
CA ALA A 158 -9.94 -1.83 -6.48
C ALA A 158 -10.56 -2.31 -7.81
N GLN A 159 -11.73 -2.91 -7.77
CA GLN A 159 -12.40 -3.37 -8.99
C GLN A 159 -12.82 -2.17 -9.86
N ALA A 160 -13.43 -1.16 -9.25
CA ALA A 160 -13.83 0.06 -9.97
C ALA A 160 -12.61 0.79 -10.59
N GLU A 161 -11.47 0.80 -9.88
CA GLU A 161 -10.21 1.37 -10.38
C GLU A 161 -9.67 0.55 -11.57
N GLU A 162 -9.65 -0.78 -11.47
CA GLU A 162 -9.21 -1.67 -12.55
C GLU A 162 -10.11 -1.53 -13.80
N GLU A 163 -11.43 -1.52 -13.60
CA GLU A 163 -12.39 -1.29 -14.70
C GLU A 163 -12.14 0.06 -15.38
N ALA A 164 -11.98 1.14 -14.60
CA ALA A 164 -11.71 2.46 -15.13
C ALA A 164 -10.39 2.52 -15.91
N ALA A 165 -9.34 1.85 -15.43
CA ALA A 165 -8.05 1.78 -16.11
C ALA A 165 -8.13 1.15 -17.52
N THR A 166 -9.07 0.22 -17.74
CA THR A 166 -9.27 -0.40 -19.07
C THR A 166 -9.93 0.52 -20.09
N LEU A 167 -10.64 1.54 -19.64
CA LEU A 167 -11.41 2.45 -20.50
C LEU A 167 -10.58 3.59 -21.11
N GLY A 168 -9.34 3.75 -20.68
CA GLY A 168 -8.50 4.90 -21.03
C GLY A 168 -8.84 6.15 -20.21
N LEU A 169 -7.98 7.19 -20.30
CA LEU A 169 -7.98 8.31 -19.35
C LEU A 169 -9.35 9.00 -19.20
N HIS A 170 -9.93 9.50 -20.28
CA HIS A 170 -11.18 10.28 -20.18
C HIS A 170 -12.39 9.46 -19.75
N ALA A 171 -12.58 8.28 -20.35
CA ALA A 171 -13.72 7.42 -20.02
C ALA A 171 -13.55 6.79 -18.63
N GLY A 172 -12.32 6.45 -18.23
CA GLY A 172 -11.99 5.95 -16.90
C GLY A 172 -12.26 6.99 -15.81
N LEU A 173 -11.83 8.23 -16.00
CA LEU A 173 -12.14 9.32 -15.07
C LEU A 173 -13.64 9.56 -14.93
N ALA A 174 -14.38 9.63 -16.05
CA ALA A 174 -15.84 9.79 -16.02
C ALA A 174 -16.51 8.62 -15.28
N ARG A 175 -16.04 7.38 -15.48
CA ARG A 175 -16.56 6.19 -14.79
C ARG A 175 -16.31 6.24 -13.29
N LEU A 176 -15.10 6.65 -12.86
CA LEU A 176 -14.78 6.83 -11.43
C LEU A 176 -15.60 7.95 -10.80
N GLN A 177 -15.70 9.11 -11.44
CA GLN A 177 -16.53 10.22 -10.98
C GLN A 177 -17.98 9.80 -10.77
N ALA A 178 -18.57 9.10 -11.73
CA ALA A 178 -19.94 8.59 -11.62
C ALA A 178 -20.11 7.57 -10.47
N SER A 179 -19.07 6.78 -10.17
CA SER A 179 -19.10 5.83 -9.05
C SER A 179 -19.02 6.50 -7.68
N ILE A 180 -18.39 7.67 -7.60
CA ILE A 180 -18.20 8.41 -6.35
C ILE A 180 -19.44 9.22 -5.97
N THR A 181 -20.06 9.90 -6.92
CA THR A 181 -21.12 10.90 -6.65
C THR A 181 -22.51 10.49 -7.12
N GLY A 182 -22.62 9.41 -7.91
CA GLY A 182 -23.88 9.08 -8.59
C GLY A 182 -24.22 10.05 -9.75
N ALA A 183 -25.46 9.99 -10.25
CA ALA A 183 -25.87 10.68 -11.48
C ALA A 183 -25.97 12.23 -11.37
N ASP A 184 -26.07 12.78 -10.16
CA ASP A 184 -26.29 14.22 -9.90
C ASP A 184 -24.99 14.93 -9.43
N SER A 185 -23.89 14.64 -10.06
CA SER A 185 -22.53 15.01 -9.64
C SER A 185 -22.24 16.51 -9.67
N PRO A 186 -21.57 17.08 -8.64
CA PRO A 186 -20.97 18.41 -8.72
C PRO A 186 -19.86 18.46 -9.79
N ASP A 187 -19.43 19.66 -10.17
CA ASP A 187 -18.34 19.88 -11.13
C ASP A 187 -17.10 19.02 -10.77
N GLY A 188 -16.57 18.31 -11.76
CA GLY A 188 -15.47 17.36 -11.55
C GLY A 188 -14.22 17.95 -10.89
N ALA A 189 -13.95 19.25 -11.07
CA ALA A 189 -12.86 19.96 -10.40
C ALA A 189 -13.11 20.11 -8.88
N GLN A 190 -14.33 20.41 -8.48
CA GLN A 190 -14.70 20.53 -7.07
C GLN A 190 -14.70 19.17 -6.38
N LEU A 191 -15.11 18.11 -7.10
CA LEU A 191 -15.02 16.73 -6.61
C LEU A 191 -13.58 16.32 -6.33
N GLY A 192 -12.65 16.61 -7.24
CA GLY A 192 -11.22 16.30 -7.07
C GLY A 192 -10.66 16.89 -5.78
N THR A 193 -10.85 18.20 -5.58
CA THR A 193 -10.39 18.90 -4.36
C THR A 193 -11.04 18.33 -3.08
N THR A 194 -12.31 17.97 -3.15
CA THR A 194 -13.01 17.35 -2.01
C THR A 194 -12.42 15.98 -1.68
N LEU A 195 -12.19 15.15 -2.68
CA LEU A 195 -11.60 13.81 -2.49
C LEU A 195 -10.17 13.87 -1.97
N GLU A 196 -9.35 14.78 -2.47
CA GLU A 196 -7.99 15.01 -1.96
C GLU A 196 -8.01 15.38 -0.46
N ALA A 197 -9.01 16.16 -0.04
CA ALA A 197 -9.18 16.52 1.37
C ALA A 197 -9.72 15.36 2.23
N LEU A 198 -10.59 14.50 1.67
CA LEU A 198 -11.26 13.42 2.42
C LEU A 198 -10.46 12.12 2.46
N ALA A 199 -9.84 11.77 1.36
CA ALA A 199 -9.15 10.49 1.15
C ALA A 199 -7.82 10.68 0.39
N PRO A 200 -6.85 11.42 0.98
CA PRO A 200 -5.59 11.72 0.31
C PRO A 200 -4.84 10.44 -0.04
N LEU A 201 -4.26 10.43 -1.23
CA LEU A 201 -3.40 9.36 -1.71
C LEU A 201 -1.92 9.68 -1.44
N LEU A 202 -1.10 8.63 -1.33
CA LEU A 202 0.35 8.74 -1.36
C LEU A 202 0.87 8.68 -2.82
N ASP A 203 0.16 9.33 -3.72
CA ASP A 203 0.52 9.62 -5.10
C ASP A 203 0.56 11.14 -5.26
N VAL A 204 1.76 11.71 -5.13
CA VAL A 204 1.98 13.15 -5.03
C VAL A 204 3.11 13.63 -5.92
N GLU A 205 3.05 14.89 -6.31
CA GLU A 205 4.17 15.58 -6.95
C GLU A 205 5.01 16.29 -5.89
N LEU A 206 6.29 15.98 -5.86
CA LEU A 206 7.28 16.56 -4.96
C LEU A 206 8.14 17.55 -5.74
N ASP A 207 8.31 18.75 -5.19
CA ASP A 207 9.23 19.74 -5.74
C ASP A 207 10.66 19.41 -5.30
N ALA A 208 11.56 19.20 -6.27
CA ALA A 208 12.95 18.86 -6.05
C ALA A 208 13.86 19.83 -6.81
N ALA A 209 14.70 20.56 -6.07
CA ALA A 209 15.71 21.41 -6.66
C ALA A 209 16.99 20.61 -6.96
N CYS A 210 17.52 20.77 -8.16
CA CYS A 210 18.81 20.19 -8.51
C CYS A 210 19.95 20.86 -7.73
N ALA A 211 20.74 20.07 -7.04
CA ALA A 211 21.89 20.57 -6.26
C ALA A 211 22.98 21.20 -7.16
N GLU A 212 23.09 20.75 -8.44
CA GLU A 212 24.13 21.19 -9.35
C GLU A 212 23.79 22.50 -10.09
N CYS A 213 22.54 22.62 -10.61
CA CYS A 213 22.15 23.78 -11.42
C CYS A 213 21.04 24.64 -10.83
N GLY A 214 20.47 24.26 -9.69
CA GLY A 214 19.38 24.96 -9.02
C GLY A 214 18.01 24.86 -9.71
N ALA A 215 17.89 24.13 -10.81
CA ALA A 215 16.62 23.98 -11.53
C ALA A 215 15.63 23.18 -10.66
N SER A 216 14.43 23.72 -10.50
CA SER A 216 13.31 22.99 -9.85
C SER A 216 12.65 22.04 -10.83
N GLN A 217 12.24 20.88 -10.35
CA GLN A 217 11.53 19.85 -11.10
C GLN A 217 10.49 19.18 -10.25
N LEU A 218 9.36 18.82 -10.82
CA LEU A 218 8.34 18.02 -10.17
C LEU A 218 8.65 16.54 -10.36
N VAL A 219 8.63 15.80 -9.25
CA VAL A 219 8.89 14.37 -9.21
C VAL A 219 7.67 13.67 -8.64
N ARG A 220 7.03 12.84 -9.44
CA ARG A 220 5.91 12.04 -8.96
C ARG A 220 6.42 10.94 -8.05
N PHE A 221 5.84 10.85 -6.86
CA PHE A 221 6.02 9.76 -5.93
C PHE A 221 4.67 9.06 -5.71
N ASP A 222 4.62 7.78 -6.03
CA ASP A 222 3.49 6.90 -5.80
C ASP A 222 3.96 5.71 -4.96
N ILE A 223 3.41 5.57 -3.73
CA ILE A 223 3.81 4.53 -2.78
C ILE A 223 3.58 3.13 -3.30
N GLN A 224 2.50 2.90 -4.06
CA GLN A 224 2.19 1.60 -4.64
C GLN A 224 3.29 1.18 -5.61
N SER A 225 3.50 1.96 -6.67
CA SER A 225 4.51 1.67 -7.68
C SER A 225 5.91 1.59 -7.06
N PHE A 226 6.25 2.50 -6.14
CA PHE A 226 7.55 2.53 -5.50
C PHE A 226 7.83 1.27 -4.67
N THR A 227 6.86 0.85 -3.86
CA THR A 227 7.02 -0.32 -2.97
C THR A 227 7.05 -1.62 -3.76
N LEU A 228 6.15 -1.78 -4.72
CA LEU A 228 6.06 -3.00 -5.53
C LEU A 228 7.26 -3.13 -6.48
N GLN A 229 7.69 -2.03 -7.13
CA GLN A 229 8.88 -2.05 -7.98
C GLN A 229 10.12 -2.45 -7.19
N ARG A 230 10.29 -1.91 -5.98
CA ARG A 230 11.41 -2.27 -5.12
C ARG A 230 11.43 -3.75 -4.72
N LEU A 231 10.25 -4.36 -4.53
CA LEU A 231 10.15 -5.81 -4.31
C LEU A 231 10.54 -6.61 -5.56
N LEU A 232 10.10 -6.15 -6.75
CA LEU A 232 10.45 -6.78 -8.03
C LEU A 232 11.95 -6.69 -8.30
N ASP A 233 12.58 -5.57 -8.03
CA ASP A 233 14.02 -5.35 -8.20
C ASP A 233 14.86 -6.26 -7.28
N GLU A 234 14.29 -6.65 -6.14
CA GLU A 234 14.95 -7.57 -5.21
C GLU A 234 14.78 -9.06 -5.55
N ARG A 235 14.03 -9.40 -6.61
CA ARG A 235 13.70 -10.79 -6.99
C ARG A 235 14.93 -11.68 -7.17
N GLU A 236 15.94 -11.18 -7.86
CA GLU A 236 17.20 -11.93 -8.08
C GLU A 236 17.90 -12.23 -6.76
N ARG A 237 17.84 -11.33 -5.80
CA ARG A 237 18.37 -11.57 -4.45
C ARG A 237 17.60 -12.66 -3.73
N VAL A 238 16.28 -12.71 -3.84
CA VAL A 238 15.45 -13.78 -3.24
C VAL A 238 15.85 -15.13 -3.85
N LEU A 239 16.04 -15.21 -5.15
CA LEU A 239 16.48 -16.43 -5.83
C LEU A 239 17.89 -16.85 -5.39
N GLY A 240 18.81 -15.90 -5.19
CA GLY A 240 20.14 -16.16 -4.64
C GLY A 240 20.08 -16.70 -3.20
N GLU A 241 19.22 -16.13 -2.34
CA GLU A 241 18.99 -16.64 -0.98
C GLU A 241 18.43 -18.06 -1.00
N VAL A 242 17.47 -18.35 -1.88
CA VAL A 242 16.90 -19.69 -2.08
C VAL A 242 17.98 -20.68 -2.50
N HIS A 243 18.80 -20.34 -3.50
CA HIS A 243 19.88 -21.18 -3.97
C HIS A 243 20.90 -21.50 -2.86
N ALA A 244 21.33 -20.49 -2.11
CA ALA A 244 22.27 -20.65 -1.01
C ALA A 244 21.74 -21.58 0.08
N LEU A 245 20.47 -21.40 0.49
CA LEU A 245 19.85 -22.21 1.55
C LEU A 245 19.59 -23.64 1.09
N ALA A 246 19.14 -23.86 -0.15
CA ALA A 246 18.96 -25.19 -0.72
C ALA A 246 20.29 -25.96 -0.79
N SER A 247 21.34 -25.29 -1.27
CA SER A 247 22.68 -25.90 -1.40
C SER A 247 23.33 -26.14 -0.04
N GLY A 248 23.14 -25.24 0.94
CA GLY A 248 23.83 -25.34 2.24
C GLY A 248 23.11 -26.23 3.25
N TYR A 249 21.76 -26.24 3.25
CA TYR A 249 20.98 -27.01 4.22
C TYR A 249 20.21 -28.18 3.61
N GLY A 250 20.14 -28.28 2.29
CA GLY A 250 19.35 -29.32 1.62
C GLY A 250 17.84 -29.15 1.76
N TRP A 251 17.37 -27.95 2.08
CA TRP A 251 15.95 -27.67 2.24
C TRP A 251 15.25 -27.53 0.88
N SER A 252 13.99 -27.91 0.85
CA SER A 252 13.16 -27.75 -0.33
C SER A 252 12.81 -26.27 -0.59
N LEU A 253 12.41 -25.97 -1.82
CA LEU A 253 11.96 -24.63 -2.20
C LEU A 253 10.83 -24.15 -1.29
N ASP A 254 9.82 -25.00 -1.05
CA ASP A 254 8.64 -24.65 -0.25
C ASP A 254 9.00 -24.32 1.20
N GLU A 255 9.92 -25.06 1.81
CA GLU A 255 10.44 -24.76 3.14
C GLU A 255 11.11 -23.40 3.17
N ILE A 256 11.98 -23.11 2.21
CA ILE A 256 12.74 -21.86 2.14
C ILE A 256 11.84 -20.66 1.88
N VAL A 257 10.93 -20.73 0.89
CA VAL A 257 10.06 -19.59 0.55
C VAL A 257 8.97 -19.35 1.58
N SER A 258 8.68 -20.32 2.45
CA SER A 258 7.75 -20.15 3.57
C SER A 258 8.36 -19.37 4.75
N LEU A 259 9.69 -19.24 4.81
CA LEU A 259 10.37 -18.50 5.87
C LEU A 259 10.06 -17.01 5.82
N PRO A 260 9.91 -16.35 6.99
CA PRO A 260 9.92 -14.90 7.07
C PRO A 260 11.20 -14.32 6.43
N ARG A 261 11.05 -13.18 5.76
CA ARG A 261 12.15 -12.51 5.03
C ARG A 261 13.38 -12.27 5.90
N SER A 262 13.19 -11.81 7.14
CA SER A 262 14.28 -11.55 8.08
C SER A 262 15.06 -12.82 8.40
N LEU A 263 14.37 -13.92 8.67
CA LEU A 263 15.00 -15.20 8.98
C LEU A 263 15.69 -15.79 7.77
N ARG A 264 15.05 -15.79 6.59
CA ARG A 264 15.64 -16.29 5.35
C ARG A 264 16.94 -15.56 5.03
N ARG A 265 16.95 -14.21 5.11
CA ARG A 265 18.16 -13.39 4.89
C ARG A 265 19.26 -13.69 5.90
N ALA A 266 18.90 -13.79 7.18
CA ALA A 266 19.88 -14.08 8.22
C ALA A 266 20.54 -15.44 8.05
N LEU A 267 19.80 -16.46 7.60
CA LEU A 267 20.32 -17.79 7.33
C LEU A 267 21.19 -17.82 6.06
N ALA A 268 20.75 -17.20 4.98
CA ALA A 268 21.53 -17.09 3.74
C ALA A 268 22.86 -16.35 3.98
N ALA A 269 22.85 -15.27 4.73
CA ALA A 269 24.06 -14.51 5.08
C ALA A 269 25.09 -15.35 5.85
N ARG A 270 24.67 -16.31 6.68
CA ARG A 270 25.59 -17.22 7.39
C ARG A 270 26.32 -18.17 6.46
N LEU A 271 25.67 -18.58 5.37
CA LEU A 271 26.28 -19.48 4.38
C LEU A 271 27.24 -18.74 3.44
N THR A 272 26.98 -17.45 3.19
CA THR A 272 27.83 -16.63 2.31
C THR A 272 28.98 -15.95 3.06
N ALA A 273 28.89 -15.83 4.39
CA ALA A 273 30.02 -15.39 5.20
C ALA A 273 31.11 -16.45 5.14
N ALA A 274 32.30 -16.10 4.62
CA ALA A 274 33.45 -16.99 4.62
C ALA A 274 33.71 -17.50 6.05
N PRO A 275 34.04 -18.80 6.24
CA PRO A 275 34.46 -19.27 7.56
C PRO A 275 35.65 -18.43 8.02
N PRO A 276 35.77 -18.10 9.33
CA PRO A 276 36.95 -17.44 9.84
C PRO A 276 38.15 -18.30 9.43
N ALA A 277 39.15 -17.69 8.78
CA ALA A 277 40.39 -18.33 8.48
C ALA A 277 40.97 -18.81 9.82
N PHE A 278 40.84 -20.12 10.11
CA PHE A 278 41.57 -20.74 11.19
C PHE A 278 43.05 -20.77 10.75
N GLY A 279 43.82 -19.81 11.29
CA GLY A 279 45.25 -19.79 11.24
C GLY A 279 45.87 -20.79 12.21
#